data_6fd1f5431c11680f03e7d03f68124f22
#
_entry.id   6fd1f5431c11680f03e7d03f68124f22
#
_cell.length_a   1.000
_cell.length_b   1.000
_cell.length_c   1.000
_cell.angle_alpha   90.00
_cell.angle_beta   90.00
_cell.angle_gamma   90.00
#
_symmetry.space_group_name_H-M   'P 1'
#
loop_
_entity.id
_entity.type
_entity.pdbx_description
1 polymer ?
#
loop_
_entity_poly.entity_id
_entity_poly.type
_entity_poly.pdbx_seq_one_letter_code
_entity_poly.pdbx_strand_id
1 'polypeptide(L)'
;MDSFGVYVHVPFCATRCGYCDFNTYTPTEVDSSHAQYLDALEKELELAAARGLPQADTVFIGGGTPSLLGADGLGRILTAIRNTFGLTANAEVTTESNPESTSPGYFAGLLDAGFTRVSLGMQSASTPVLRVLDRQHTPGRAVAAAREARDAGFAHVNLDMIYGTPTETDDDIRRTLDAILATDVDHVSAYSLIVEDGTAMARKIRRGELPAPKEDVYADRYEIIADTLAAHDYGWYEVSNWAKPGGQCRHNLIYWRNQQWWGAGPGAHSFIGAERFFNVKRPEKYAQLLASATLPIQDREAITDEEAHTEAVMLGLRLKEGIPAAWVGAGAREVVDRHVRAGLLEQSDRLRLTDSGRLLADGIITDILAAE
;
A
#
# COMPACT_ATOMS: atom_id res chain seq x y z
N MET A 1 8.84 12.40 17.62
CA MET A 1 9.89 11.54 17.06
C MET A 1 9.34 11.00 15.76
N ASP A 2 10.17 10.97 14.73
CA ASP A 2 9.76 10.41 13.45
C ASP A 2 9.62 8.90 13.61
N SER A 3 8.56 8.32 13.02
CA SER A 3 8.34 6.88 13.04
C SER A 3 9.26 6.18 12.05
N PHE A 4 9.67 4.96 12.38
CA PHE A 4 10.48 4.11 11.53
C PHE A 4 9.71 2.85 11.13
N GLY A 5 9.71 2.51 9.84
CA GLY A 5 9.04 1.34 9.29
C GLY A 5 9.98 0.26 8.79
N VAL A 6 9.53 -0.99 8.85
CA VAL A 6 10.16 -2.11 8.11
C VAL A 6 9.13 -2.67 7.14
N TYR A 7 9.42 -2.56 5.84
CA TYR A 7 8.65 -3.20 4.77
C TYR A 7 9.33 -4.51 4.36
N VAL A 8 8.56 -5.56 4.18
CA VAL A 8 9.07 -6.84 3.66
C VAL A 8 8.35 -7.20 2.38
N HIS A 9 9.10 -7.34 1.30
CA HIS A 9 8.56 -7.73 0.00
C HIS A 9 8.62 -9.24 -0.19
N VAL A 10 7.45 -9.89 -0.24
CA VAL A 10 7.31 -11.31 -0.58
C VAL A 10 7.02 -11.43 -2.07
N PRO A 11 7.95 -11.95 -2.87
CA PRO A 11 7.83 -11.89 -4.33
C PRO A 11 6.97 -13.00 -4.95
N PHE A 12 6.33 -13.86 -4.17
CA PHE A 12 5.66 -15.07 -4.65
C PHE A 12 4.16 -14.85 -4.90
N CYS A 13 3.67 -15.35 -6.02
CA CYS A 13 2.26 -15.46 -6.37
C CYS A 13 1.96 -16.86 -6.90
N ALA A 14 0.78 -17.42 -6.57
CA ALA A 14 0.32 -18.67 -7.18
C ALA A 14 0.04 -18.46 -8.69
N THR A 15 -0.58 -17.32 -9.03
CA THR A 15 -0.86 -16.89 -10.40
C THR A 15 -0.69 -15.37 -10.49
N ARG A 16 -0.36 -14.85 -11.67
CA ARG A 16 -0.24 -13.41 -11.88
C ARG A 16 -1.56 -12.82 -12.37
N CYS A 17 -2.05 -11.79 -11.67
CA CYS A 17 -3.22 -11.02 -12.10
C CYS A 17 -2.94 -10.25 -13.38
N GLY A 18 -3.97 -10.02 -14.22
CA GLY A 18 -3.81 -9.39 -15.52
C GLY A 18 -3.33 -7.95 -15.51
N TYR A 19 -3.55 -7.23 -14.42
CA TYR A 19 -3.19 -5.82 -14.22
C TYR A 19 -1.89 -5.61 -13.44
N CYS A 20 -1.34 -6.68 -12.80
CA CYS A 20 -0.24 -6.56 -11.84
C CYS A 20 1.10 -6.29 -12.52
N ASP A 21 1.77 -5.22 -12.10
CA ASP A 21 3.12 -4.79 -12.48
C ASP A 21 4.16 -5.00 -11.36
N PHE A 22 3.73 -5.47 -10.18
CA PHE A 22 4.61 -5.67 -9.04
C PHE A 22 5.72 -6.68 -9.33
N ASN A 23 6.84 -6.55 -8.61
CA ASN A 23 7.97 -7.48 -8.69
C ASN A 23 7.59 -8.85 -8.10
N THR A 24 6.78 -9.61 -8.83
CA THR A 24 6.22 -10.89 -8.40
C THR A 24 6.55 -12.00 -9.37
N TYR A 25 6.63 -13.21 -8.85
CA TYR A 25 7.00 -14.40 -9.60
C TYR A 25 6.07 -15.56 -9.27
N THR A 26 5.70 -16.30 -10.30
CA THR A 26 5.00 -17.59 -10.16
C THR A 26 6.02 -18.73 -10.04
N PRO A 27 5.62 -19.93 -9.57
CA PRO A 27 6.52 -21.07 -9.42
C PRO A 27 7.22 -21.52 -10.71
N THR A 28 6.72 -21.12 -11.88
CA THR A 28 7.34 -21.43 -13.18
C THR A 28 8.37 -20.38 -13.63
N GLU A 29 8.46 -19.25 -12.94
CA GLU A 29 9.33 -18.12 -13.33
C GLU A 29 10.60 -18.02 -12.49
N VAL A 30 10.63 -18.65 -11.31
CA VAL A 30 11.76 -18.65 -10.38
C VAL A 30 12.03 -20.03 -9.82
N ASP A 31 13.31 -20.34 -9.59
CA ASP A 31 13.79 -21.58 -8.98
C ASP A 31 14.19 -21.34 -7.50
N SER A 32 13.42 -20.51 -6.80
CA SER A 32 13.65 -20.18 -5.39
C SER A 32 12.51 -20.69 -4.52
N SER A 33 12.82 -21.51 -3.54
CA SER A 33 11.85 -21.97 -2.56
C SER A 33 11.55 -20.91 -1.51
N HIS A 34 10.38 -21.02 -0.86
CA HIS A 34 10.03 -20.16 0.27
C HIS A 34 11.08 -20.26 1.41
N ALA A 35 11.64 -21.45 1.66
CA ALA A 35 12.66 -21.64 2.69
C ALA A 35 13.95 -20.87 2.35
N GLN A 36 14.45 -20.98 1.11
CA GLN A 36 15.63 -20.24 0.66
C GLN A 36 15.42 -18.71 0.73
N TYR A 37 14.22 -18.25 0.38
CA TYR A 37 13.87 -16.84 0.52
C TYR A 37 13.90 -16.39 1.97
N LEU A 38 13.30 -17.16 2.89
CA LEU A 38 13.28 -16.84 4.32
C LEU A 38 14.69 -16.82 4.92
N ASP A 39 15.54 -17.79 4.58
CA ASP A 39 16.94 -17.84 5.02
C ASP A 39 17.72 -16.61 4.53
N ALA A 40 17.51 -16.18 3.27
CA ALA A 40 18.13 -14.99 2.72
C ALA A 40 17.60 -13.71 3.37
N LEU A 41 16.30 -13.61 3.58
CA LEU A 41 15.67 -12.45 4.22
C LEU A 41 16.19 -12.23 5.65
N GLU A 42 16.36 -13.29 6.45
CA GLU A 42 16.96 -13.19 7.79
C GLU A 42 18.37 -12.60 7.73
N LYS A 43 19.18 -13.01 6.75
CA LYS A 43 20.51 -12.45 6.53
C LYS A 43 20.48 -10.96 6.18
N GLU A 44 19.53 -10.54 5.34
CA GLU A 44 19.38 -9.11 5.04
C GLU A 44 19.05 -8.32 6.30
N LEU A 45 18.08 -8.80 7.10
CA LEU A 45 17.66 -8.13 8.33
C LEU A 45 18.82 -8.03 9.35
N GLU A 46 19.66 -9.06 9.48
CA GLU A 46 20.89 -9.02 10.29
C GLU A 46 21.86 -7.93 9.80
N LEU A 47 22.15 -7.90 8.50
CA LEU A 47 23.06 -6.92 7.90
C LEU A 47 22.52 -5.48 7.98
N ALA A 48 21.21 -5.32 7.84
CA ALA A 48 20.54 -4.03 7.96
C ALA A 48 20.59 -3.50 9.38
N ALA A 49 20.27 -4.33 10.38
CA ALA A 49 20.29 -3.95 11.78
C ALA A 49 21.70 -3.55 12.27
N ALA A 50 22.75 -4.16 11.72
CA ALA A 50 24.14 -3.80 12.01
C ALA A 50 24.48 -2.34 11.63
N ARG A 51 23.64 -1.65 10.88
CA ARG A 51 23.78 -0.21 10.56
C ARG A 51 23.30 0.71 11.68
N GLY A 52 22.77 0.18 12.77
CA GLY A 52 22.33 0.98 13.93
C GLY A 52 20.99 1.67 13.71
N LEU A 53 20.09 1.07 12.92
CA LEU A 53 18.75 1.58 12.66
C LEU A 53 17.86 1.47 13.91
N PRO A 54 16.82 2.34 14.05
CA PRO A 54 15.96 2.34 15.23
C PRO A 54 15.03 1.11 15.27
N GLN A 55 14.35 0.94 16.42
CA GLN A 55 13.25 -0.02 16.52
C GLN A 55 12.12 0.32 15.56
N ALA A 56 11.48 -0.70 15.01
CA ALA A 56 10.37 -0.50 14.11
C ALA A 56 9.08 -0.12 14.86
N ASP A 57 8.48 1.00 14.48
CA ASP A 57 7.14 1.41 14.90
C ASP A 57 6.06 0.71 14.07
N THR A 58 6.41 0.32 12.85
CA THR A 58 5.53 -0.41 11.96
C THR A 58 6.29 -1.48 11.18
N VAL A 59 5.62 -2.60 10.96
CA VAL A 59 6.05 -3.65 10.03
C VAL A 59 4.94 -3.87 9.01
N PHE A 60 5.28 -3.95 7.74
CA PHE A 60 4.33 -4.28 6.68
C PHE A 60 4.93 -5.36 5.78
N ILE A 61 4.26 -6.52 5.72
CA ILE A 61 4.66 -7.63 4.87
C ILE A 61 3.68 -7.69 3.69
N GLY A 62 4.18 -7.32 2.51
CA GLY A 62 3.37 -7.18 1.30
C GLY A 62 4.06 -7.69 0.04
N GLY A 63 3.52 -7.29 -1.11
CA GLY A 63 4.09 -7.54 -2.43
C GLY A 63 3.28 -8.49 -3.29
N GLY A 64 3.70 -9.74 -3.44
CA GLY A 64 2.98 -10.77 -4.19
C GLY A 64 1.78 -11.31 -3.42
N THR A 65 1.99 -12.42 -2.75
CA THR A 65 0.96 -13.06 -1.91
C THR A 65 1.61 -13.59 -0.63
N PRO A 66 1.83 -12.74 0.38
CA PRO A 66 2.50 -13.13 1.63
C PRO A 66 1.86 -14.33 2.32
N SER A 67 0.53 -14.47 2.24
CA SER A 67 -0.21 -15.58 2.83
C SER A 67 0.16 -16.98 2.26
N LEU A 68 0.89 -17.06 1.14
CA LEU A 68 1.46 -18.33 0.65
C LEU A 68 2.58 -18.87 1.55
N LEU A 69 3.19 -18.03 2.38
CA LEU A 69 4.17 -18.47 3.38
C LEU A 69 3.52 -19.13 4.61
N GLY A 70 2.20 -19.03 4.75
CA GLY A 70 1.47 -19.47 5.93
C GLY A 70 1.77 -18.62 7.16
N ALA A 71 1.06 -18.89 8.26
CA ALA A 71 1.26 -18.18 9.53
C ALA A 71 2.67 -18.44 10.09
N ASP A 72 3.22 -19.63 9.94
CA ASP A 72 4.56 -20.00 10.42
C ASP A 72 5.66 -19.21 9.69
N GLY A 73 5.59 -19.12 8.35
CA GLY A 73 6.56 -18.35 7.58
C GLY A 73 6.50 -16.86 7.87
N LEU A 74 5.30 -16.30 8.01
CA LEU A 74 5.11 -14.90 8.39
C LEU A 74 5.56 -14.64 9.83
N GLY A 75 5.29 -15.56 10.76
CA GLY A 75 5.77 -15.52 12.13
C GLY A 75 7.30 -15.57 12.23
N ARG A 76 7.95 -16.36 11.36
CA ARG A 76 9.41 -16.42 11.23
C ARG A 76 9.99 -15.05 10.82
N ILE A 77 9.39 -14.39 9.82
CA ILE A 77 9.80 -13.05 9.40
C ILE A 77 9.70 -12.04 10.56
N LEU A 78 8.55 -12.03 11.24
CA LEU A 78 8.34 -11.11 12.36
C LEU A 78 9.30 -11.36 13.51
N THR A 79 9.62 -12.63 13.80
CA THR A 79 10.61 -13.01 14.80
C THR A 79 12.01 -12.50 14.43
N ALA A 80 12.39 -12.62 13.16
CA ALA A 80 13.67 -12.10 12.67
C ALA A 80 13.75 -10.57 12.84
N ILE A 81 12.67 -9.84 12.51
CA ILE A 81 12.62 -8.38 12.72
C ILE A 81 12.73 -8.01 14.21
N ARG A 82 12.03 -8.74 15.10
CA ARG A 82 12.14 -8.52 16.56
C ARG A 82 13.56 -8.72 17.08
N ASN A 83 14.25 -9.72 16.57
CA ASN A 83 15.60 -10.07 17.03
C ASN A 83 16.67 -9.14 16.46
N THR A 84 16.41 -8.45 15.36
CA THR A 84 17.35 -7.58 14.65
C THR A 84 17.10 -6.10 14.95
N PHE A 85 15.99 -5.54 14.48
CA PHE A 85 15.63 -4.14 14.71
C PHE A 85 15.01 -3.91 16.10
N GLY A 86 14.29 -4.90 16.62
CA GLY A 86 13.33 -4.71 17.71
C GLY A 86 12.03 -4.06 17.25
N LEU A 87 11.01 -4.14 18.10
CA LEU A 87 9.72 -3.49 17.87
C LEU A 87 9.42 -2.55 19.03
N THR A 88 8.84 -1.39 18.75
CA THR A 88 8.28 -0.53 19.80
C THR A 88 7.07 -1.20 20.47
N ALA A 89 6.74 -0.81 21.70
CA ALA A 89 5.67 -1.46 22.48
C ALA A 89 4.30 -1.49 21.78
N ASN A 90 4.03 -0.49 20.94
CA ASN A 90 2.77 -0.34 20.19
C ASN A 90 3.00 -0.46 18.67
N ALA A 91 3.95 -1.28 18.24
CA ALA A 91 4.22 -1.46 16.82
C ALA A 91 2.97 -1.98 16.08
N GLU A 92 2.65 -1.36 14.94
CA GLU A 92 1.67 -1.89 14.01
C GLU A 92 2.35 -2.97 13.15
N VAL A 93 1.78 -4.17 13.11
CA VAL A 93 2.32 -5.28 12.32
C VAL A 93 1.24 -5.75 11.36
N THR A 94 1.46 -5.52 10.07
CA THR A 94 0.51 -5.77 8.99
C THR A 94 1.02 -6.86 8.06
N THR A 95 0.12 -7.70 7.55
CA THR A 95 0.38 -8.55 6.39
C THR A 95 -0.75 -8.46 5.38
N GLU A 96 -0.39 -8.42 4.10
CA GLU A 96 -1.33 -8.64 3.00
C GLU A 96 -1.65 -10.12 2.86
N SER A 97 -2.89 -10.43 2.52
CA SER A 97 -3.36 -11.82 2.37
C SER A 97 -4.34 -11.96 1.22
N ASN A 98 -4.18 -13.02 0.45
CA ASN A 98 -5.19 -13.42 -0.52
C ASN A 98 -6.29 -14.20 0.23
N PRO A 99 -7.56 -13.79 0.15
CA PRO A 99 -8.67 -14.49 0.81
C PRO A 99 -8.72 -16.00 0.56
N GLU A 100 -8.31 -16.47 -0.63
CA GLU A 100 -8.32 -17.91 -0.98
C GLU A 100 -7.27 -18.72 -0.22
N SER A 101 -6.20 -18.09 0.30
CA SER A 101 -5.15 -18.74 1.06
C SER A 101 -5.25 -18.53 2.58
N THR A 102 -6.40 -18.04 3.06
CA THR A 102 -6.65 -17.80 4.49
C THR A 102 -7.63 -18.82 5.08
N SER A 103 -7.61 -18.96 6.38
CA SER A 103 -8.52 -19.78 7.18
C SER A 103 -8.58 -19.25 8.62
N PRO A 104 -9.55 -19.67 9.45
CA PRO A 104 -9.55 -19.32 10.88
C PRO A 104 -8.24 -19.69 11.59
N GLY A 105 -7.65 -20.85 11.29
CA GLY A 105 -6.35 -21.28 11.85
C GLY A 105 -5.18 -20.39 11.40
N TYR A 106 -5.20 -19.91 10.16
CA TYR A 106 -4.21 -18.95 9.67
C TYR A 106 -4.26 -17.63 10.45
N PHE A 107 -5.45 -17.05 10.65
CA PHE A 107 -5.61 -15.82 11.41
C PHE A 107 -5.23 -15.98 12.88
N ALA A 108 -5.60 -17.09 13.53
CA ALA A 108 -5.17 -17.39 14.89
C ALA A 108 -3.63 -17.45 14.99
N GLY A 109 -2.96 -18.18 14.08
CA GLY A 109 -1.51 -18.25 14.04
C GLY A 109 -0.81 -16.92 13.82
N LEU A 110 -1.39 -16.00 13.00
CA LEU A 110 -0.88 -14.65 12.84
C LEU A 110 -0.98 -13.84 14.13
N LEU A 111 -2.11 -13.90 14.83
CA LEU A 111 -2.30 -13.21 16.12
C LEU A 111 -1.32 -13.74 17.17
N ASP A 112 -1.13 -15.06 17.26
CA ASP A 112 -0.17 -15.69 18.16
C ASP A 112 1.28 -15.25 17.85
N ALA A 113 1.60 -15.03 16.56
CA ALA A 113 2.89 -14.49 16.14
C ALA A 113 3.04 -12.99 16.49
N GLY A 114 1.91 -12.26 16.67
CA GLY A 114 1.86 -10.85 17.07
C GLY A 114 1.55 -9.88 15.94
N PHE A 115 0.87 -10.33 14.89
CA PHE A 115 0.28 -9.44 13.89
C PHE A 115 -0.92 -8.70 14.49
N THR A 116 -1.08 -7.43 14.12
CA THR A 116 -2.15 -6.55 14.67
C THR A 116 -3.14 -6.11 13.59
N ARG A 117 -2.75 -6.19 12.32
CA ARG A 117 -3.53 -5.77 11.16
C ARG A 117 -3.40 -6.78 10.02
N VAL A 118 -4.48 -6.99 9.29
CA VAL A 118 -4.47 -7.77 8.03
C VAL A 118 -5.16 -6.98 6.91
N SER A 119 -4.56 -7.01 5.72
CA SER A 119 -5.14 -6.47 4.48
C SER A 119 -5.55 -7.63 3.58
N LEU A 120 -6.78 -7.61 3.10
CA LEU A 120 -7.37 -8.67 2.29
C LEU A 120 -7.71 -8.15 0.90
N GLY A 121 -7.04 -8.69 -0.11
CA GLY A 121 -7.23 -8.28 -1.50
C GLY A 121 -8.57 -8.80 -2.06
N MET A 122 -9.66 -8.08 -1.87
CA MET A 122 -10.99 -8.40 -2.39
C MET A 122 -11.12 -8.02 -3.87
N GLN A 123 -10.71 -6.84 -4.22
CA GLN A 123 -10.74 -6.14 -5.52
C GLN A 123 -12.17 -5.78 -5.98
N SER A 124 -13.11 -6.72 -6.00
CA SER A 124 -14.53 -6.48 -6.33
C SER A 124 -15.41 -7.62 -5.79
N ALA A 125 -16.67 -7.33 -5.52
CA ALA A 125 -17.71 -8.33 -5.28
C ALA A 125 -18.38 -8.81 -6.58
N SER A 126 -18.04 -8.19 -7.71
CA SER A 126 -18.62 -8.52 -9.03
C SER A 126 -17.76 -9.56 -9.74
N THR A 127 -18.30 -10.75 -9.96
CA THR A 127 -17.62 -11.81 -10.72
C THR A 127 -17.20 -11.40 -12.13
N PRO A 128 -18.01 -10.66 -12.92
CA PRO A 128 -17.57 -10.10 -14.20
C PRO A 128 -16.32 -9.23 -14.09
N VAL A 129 -16.27 -8.33 -13.10
CA VAL A 129 -15.12 -7.44 -12.85
C VAL A 129 -13.88 -8.26 -12.49
N LEU A 130 -14.00 -9.23 -11.58
CA LEU A 130 -12.89 -10.12 -11.21
C LEU A 130 -12.33 -10.90 -12.40
N ARG A 131 -13.16 -11.32 -13.35
CA ARG A 131 -12.70 -11.97 -14.58
C ARG A 131 -11.87 -11.06 -15.48
N VAL A 132 -12.26 -9.77 -15.58
CA VAL A 132 -11.49 -8.79 -16.36
C VAL A 132 -10.11 -8.53 -15.72
N LEU A 133 -10.05 -8.56 -14.38
CA LEU A 133 -8.82 -8.44 -13.60
C LEU A 133 -7.95 -9.72 -13.64
N ASP A 134 -8.39 -10.79 -14.31
CA ASP A 134 -7.78 -12.12 -14.24
C ASP A 134 -7.61 -12.62 -12.79
N ARG A 135 -8.60 -12.30 -11.92
CA ARG A 135 -8.62 -12.65 -10.50
C ARG A 135 -9.54 -13.85 -10.27
N GLN A 136 -8.98 -14.91 -9.70
CA GLN A 136 -9.74 -16.13 -9.37
C GLN A 136 -10.13 -16.10 -7.89
N HIS A 137 -11.35 -15.62 -7.61
CA HIS A 137 -11.91 -15.62 -6.26
C HIS A 137 -13.21 -16.42 -6.23
N THR A 138 -13.35 -17.26 -5.22
CA THR A 138 -14.63 -17.88 -4.87
C THR A 138 -15.61 -16.79 -4.45
N PRO A 139 -16.81 -16.70 -5.03
CA PRO A 139 -17.78 -15.68 -4.66
C PRO A 139 -18.03 -15.65 -3.14
N GLY A 140 -17.90 -14.46 -2.54
CA GLY A 140 -18.08 -14.27 -1.10
C GLY A 140 -16.88 -14.64 -0.22
N ARG A 141 -15.80 -15.24 -0.76
CA ARG A 141 -14.65 -15.65 0.06
C ARG A 141 -13.95 -14.50 0.76
N ALA A 142 -13.81 -13.33 0.09
CA ALA A 142 -13.19 -12.14 0.70
C ALA A 142 -14.01 -11.65 1.92
N VAL A 143 -15.33 -11.60 1.78
CA VAL A 143 -16.25 -11.25 2.89
C VAL A 143 -16.15 -12.26 4.04
N ALA A 144 -16.09 -13.54 3.73
CA ALA A 144 -15.91 -14.58 4.75
C ALA A 144 -14.55 -14.45 5.45
N ALA A 145 -13.46 -14.21 4.70
CA ALA A 145 -12.13 -13.99 5.26
C ALA A 145 -12.06 -12.77 6.19
N ALA A 146 -12.71 -11.67 5.81
CA ALA A 146 -12.77 -10.48 6.66
C ALA A 146 -13.49 -10.77 8.00
N ARG A 147 -14.59 -11.51 7.97
CA ARG A 147 -15.30 -11.95 9.18
C ARG A 147 -14.46 -12.91 10.02
N GLU A 148 -13.82 -13.90 9.39
CA GLU A 148 -12.90 -14.83 10.06
C GLU A 148 -11.75 -14.08 10.77
N ALA A 149 -11.18 -13.05 10.14
CA ALA A 149 -10.15 -12.24 10.75
C ALA A 149 -10.68 -11.43 11.95
N ARG A 150 -11.87 -10.83 11.83
CA ARG A 150 -12.53 -10.14 12.95
C ARG A 150 -12.86 -11.09 14.09
N ASP A 151 -13.42 -12.25 13.79
CA ASP A 151 -13.79 -13.28 14.78
C ASP A 151 -12.54 -13.86 15.49
N ALA A 152 -11.41 -13.96 14.79
CA ALA A 152 -10.13 -14.32 15.38
C ALA A 152 -9.60 -13.28 16.38
N GLY A 153 -10.00 -12.00 16.27
CA GLY A 153 -9.62 -10.93 17.19
C GLY A 153 -8.67 -9.87 16.64
N PHE A 154 -8.49 -9.78 15.30
CA PHE A 154 -7.71 -8.69 14.71
C PHE A 154 -8.30 -7.33 15.07
N ALA A 155 -7.46 -6.43 15.60
CA ALA A 155 -7.85 -5.07 15.92
C ALA A 155 -8.22 -4.29 14.65
N HIS A 156 -7.48 -4.53 13.56
CA HIS A 156 -7.64 -3.84 12.30
C HIS A 156 -7.72 -4.82 11.13
N VAL A 157 -8.76 -4.68 10.31
CA VAL A 157 -8.96 -5.47 9.08
C VAL A 157 -9.26 -4.53 7.93
N ASN A 158 -8.49 -4.67 6.85
CA ASN A 158 -8.70 -3.92 5.62
C ASN A 158 -9.25 -4.82 4.51
N LEU A 159 -10.10 -4.24 3.66
CA LEU A 159 -10.48 -4.79 2.37
C LEU A 159 -10.00 -3.85 1.26
N ASP A 160 -9.23 -4.41 0.31
CA ASP A 160 -8.80 -3.69 -0.88
C ASP A 160 -9.84 -3.84 -1.98
N MET A 161 -10.21 -2.73 -2.63
CA MET A 161 -11.01 -2.72 -3.85
C MET A 161 -10.30 -1.97 -4.96
N ILE A 162 -10.59 -2.37 -6.21
CA ILE A 162 -10.14 -1.69 -7.42
C ILE A 162 -11.38 -1.17 -8.15
N TYR A 163 -11.34 0.10 -8.57
CA TYR A 163 -12.38 0.72 -9.40
C TYR A 163 -11.80 1.21 -10.73
N GLY A 164 -12.69 1.42 -11.71
CA GLY A 164 -12.26 1.81 -13.05
C GLY A 164 -11.87 0.63 -13.95
N THR A 165 -12.18 -0.60 -13.54
CA THR A 165 -11.96 -1.78 -14.38
C THR A 165 -12.76 -1.67 -15.69
N PRO A 166 -12.14 -1.99 -16.85
CA PRO A 166 -12.86 -2.02 -18.11
C PRO A 166 -14.18 -2.81 -18.01
N THR A 167 -15.25 -2.26 -18.55
CA THR A 167 -16.63 -2.80 -18.51
C THR A 167 -17.32 -2.81 -17.14
N GLU A 168 -16.66 -2.39 -16.07
CA GLU A 168 -17.30 -2.23 -14.77
C GLU A 168 -18.39 -1.16 -14.81
N THR A 169 -19.44 -1.33 -14.04
CA THR A 169 -20.57 -0.41 -13.89
C THR A 169 -20.62 0.20 -12.51
N ASP A 170 -21.33 1.31 -12.32
CA ASP A 170 -21.56 1.91 -11.01
C ASP A 170 -22.30 0.95 -10.04
N ASP A 171 -23.16 0.07 -10.58
CA ASP A 171 -23.83 -0.96 -9.79
C ASP A 171 -22.84 -2.03 -9.27
N ASP A 172 -21.76 -2.31 -10.02
CA ASP A 172 -20.69 -3.20 -9.54
C ASP A 172 -19.91 -2.55 -8.39
N ILE A 173 -19.66 -1.23 -8.47
CA ILE A 173 -19.05 -0.46 -7.38
C ILE A 173 -19.94 -0.50 -6.14
N ARG A 174 -21.24 -0.16 -6.26
CA ARG A 174 -22.18 -0.18 -5.15
C ARG A 174 -22.28 -1.56 -4.51
N ARG A 175 -22.37 -2.62 -5.32
CA ARG A 175 -22.37 -4.02 -4.83
C ARG A 175 -21.10 -4.35 -4.04
N THR A 176 -19.95 -3.86 -4.49
CA THR A 176 -18.67 -4.07 -3.82
C THR A 176 -18.64 -3.33 -2.47
N LEU A 177 -19.10 -2.08 -2.44
CA LEU A 177 -19.22 -1.29 -1.21
C LEU A 177 -20.20 -1.92 -0.21
N ASP A 178 -21.37 -2.37 -0.67
CA ASP A 178 -22.35 -3.07 0.17
C ASP A 178 -21.75 -4.33 0.80
N ALA A 179 -20.97 -5.10 0.02
CA ALA A 179 -20.30 -6.29 0.52
C ALA A 179 -19.21 -5.95 1.57
N ILE A 180 -18.45 -4.88 1.37
CA ILE A 180 -17.45 -4.39 2.33
C ILE A 180 -18.15 -3.95 3.62
N LEU A 181 -19.16 -3.10 3.52
CA LEU A 181 -19.89 -2.55 4.67
C LEU A 181 -20.58 -3.64 5.51
N ALA A 182 -20.95 -4.76 4.90
CA ALA A 182 -21.53 -5.91 5.60
C ALA A 182 -20.51 -6.71 6.44
N THR A 183 -19.21 -6.39 6.40
CA THR A 183 -18.15 -7.11 7.14
C THR A 183 -17.72 -6.43 8.43
N ASP A 184 -18.11 -5.18 8.64
CA ASP A 184 -17.68 -4.34 9.76
C ASP A 184 -16.15 -4.19 9.88
N VAL A 185 -15.43 -4.19 8.76
CA VAL A 185 -14.01 -3.83 8.73
C VAL A 185 -13.85 -2.36 9.11
N ASP A 186 -12.67 -1.98 9.57
CA ASP A 186 -12.38 -0.61 10.00
C ASP A 186 -11.52 0.19 9.03
N HIS A 187 -11.13 -0.43 7.90
CA HIS A 187 -10.32 0.19 6.87
C HIS A 187 -10.72 -0.30 5.47
N VAL A 188 -10.68 0.59 4.50
CA VAL A 188 -10.93 0.31 3.08
C VAL A 188 -9.88 1.01 2.24
N SER A 189 -9.21 0.24 1.37
CA SER A 189 -8.36 0.78 0.31
C SER A 189 -9.12 0.71 -1.01
N ALA A 190 -9.28 1.83 -1.71
CA ALA A 190 -9.91 1.87 -3.02
C ALA A 190 -8.94 2.48 -4.04
N TYR A 191 -8.38 1.62 -4.89
CA TYR A 191 -7.39 2.00 -5.88
C TYR A 191 -8.02 2.16 -7.26
N SER A 192 -7.71 3.26 -7.94
CA SER A 192 -8.01 3.37 -9.38
C SER A 192 -7.16 2.36 -10.15
N LEU A 193 -7.76 1.69 -11.12
CA LEU A 193 -7.03 0.78 -11.99
C LEU A 193 -6.09 1.56 -12.90
N ILE A 194 -4.79 1.44 -12.67
CA ILE A 194 -3.77 1.93 -13.59
C ILE A 194 -3.38 0.79 -14.53
N VAL A 195 -3.36 1.07 -15.84
CA VAL A 195 -2.99 0.09 -16.86
C VAL A 195 -1.53 0.29 -17.23
N GLU A 196 -0.66 -0.42 -16.52
CA GLU A 196 0.77 -0.34 -16.73
C GLU A 196 1.23 -1.11 -17.97
N ASP A 197 2.20 -0.53 -18.70
CA ASP A 197 2.80 -1.17 -19.85
C ASP A 197 3.46 -2.51 -19.47
N GLY A 198 3.42 -3.48 -20.38
CA GLY A 198 3.95 -4.83 -20.11
C GLY A 198 2.96 -5.78 -19.45
N THR A 199 1.85 -5.30 -18.85
CA THR A 199 0.82 -6.14 -18.25
C THR A 199 -0.02 -6.91 -19.29
N ALA A 200 -0.69 -7.99 -18.86
CA ALA A 200 -1.62 -8.71 -19.72
C ALA A 200 -2.80 -7.83 -20.13
N MET A 201 -3.27 -6.99 -19.22
CA MET A 201 -4.37 -6.05 -19.45
C MET A 201 -4.01 -5.00 -20.51
N ALA A 202 -2.82 -4.38 -20.43
CA ALA A 202 -2.36 -3.45 -21.48
C ALA A 202 -2.31 -4.10 -22.86
N ARG A 203 -1.91 -5.38 -22.94
CA ARG A 203 -1.94 -6.13 -24.21
C ARG A 203 -3.37 -6.35 -24.73
N LYS A 204 -4.34 -6.70 -23.87
CA LYS A 204 -5.76 -6.87 -24.21
C LYS A 204 -6.37 -5.56 -24.73
N ILE A 205 -6.07 -4.42 -24.06
CA ILE A 205 -6.54 -3.09 -24.48
C ILE A 205 -5.95 -2.71 -25.85
N ARG A 206 -4.63 -2.87 -26.05
CA ARG A 206 -3.97 -2.58 -27.33
C ARG A 206 -4.53 -3.40 -28.50
N ARG A 207 -5.02 -4.61 -28.24
CA ARG A 207 -5.66 -5.47 -29.26
C ARG A 207 -7.15 -5.18 -29.45
N GLY A 208 -7.71 -4.23 -28.70
CA GLY A 208 -9.14 -3.91 -28.76
C GLY A 208 -10.05 -4.96 -28.12
N GLU A 209 -9.51 -5.88 -27.33
CA GLU A 209 -10.27 -6.91 -26.59
C GLU A 209 -10.96 -6.30 -25.36
N LEU A 210 -10.39 -5.24 -24.78
CA LEU A 210 -10.95 -4.46 -23.68
C LEU A 210 -10.95 -2.98 -24.07
N PRO A 211 -11.95 -2.19 -23.62
CA PRO A 211 -11.94 -0.74 -23.80
C PRO A 211 -10.83 -0.09 -22.96
N ALA A 212 -10.29 1.02 -23.45
CA ALA A 212 -9.38 1.85 -22.66
C ALA A 212 -10.12 2.51 -21.49
N PRO A 213 -9.44 2.74 -20.36
CA PRO A 213 -9.98 3.51 -19.24
C PRO A 213 -10.38 4.94 -19.68
N LYS A 214 -11.35 5.52 -18.96
CA LYS A 214 -11.83 6.90 -19.17
C LYS A 214 -11.71 7.67 -17.87
N GLU A 215 -11.02 8.80 -17.90
CA GLU A 215 -10.74 9.62 -16.69
C GLU A 215 -12.02 10.10 -16.00
N ASP A 216 -13.02 10.58 -16.76
CA ASP A 216 -14.31 11.01 -16.18
C ASP A 216 -14.98 9.89 -15.37
N VAL A 217 -14.90 8.64 -15.85
CA VAL A 217 -15.45 7.48 -15.15
C VAL A 217 -14.71 7.21 -13.83
N TYR A 218 -13.43 7.50 -13.77
CA TYR A 218 -12.68 7.38 -12.51
C TYR A 218 -13.13 8.40 -11.48
N ALA A 219 -13.33 9.66 -11.87
CA ALA A 219 -13.80 10.71 -11.00
C ALA A 219 -15.19 10.40 -10.43
N ASP A 220 -16.15 10.04 -11.30
CA ASP A 220 -17.52 9.68 -10.89
C ASP A 220 -17.53 8.52 -9.89
N ARG A 221 -16.72 7.50 -10.12
CA ARG A 221 -16.64 6.33 -9.22
C ARG A 221 -15.94 6.65 -7.91
N TYR A 222 -14.91 7.48 -7.95
CA TYR A 222 -14.26 7.96 -6.73
C TYR A 222 -15.26 8.69 -5.84
N GLU A 223 -16.12 9.55 -6.40
CA GLU A 223 -17.17 10.24 -5.65
C GLU A 223 -18.18 9.25 -5.05
N ILE A 224 -18.66 8.26 -5.81
CA ILE A 224 -19.55 7.21 -5.28
C ILE A 224 -18.92 6.51 -4.08
N ILE A 225 -17.63 6.15 -4.18
CA ILE A 225 -16.89 5.46 -3.11
C ILE A 225 -16.76 6.39 -1.89
N ALA A 226 -16.31 7.62 -2.12
CA ALA A 226 -16.08 8.60 -1.05
C ALA A 226 -17.35 8.92 -0.27
N ASP A 227 -18.46 9.20 -0.97
CA ASP A 227 -19.74 9.53 -0.37
C ASP A 227 -20.33 8.34 0.39
N THR A 228 -20.23 7.14 -0.19
CA THR A 228 -20.72 5.92 0.47
C THR A 228 -19.94 5.63 1.75
N LEU A 229 -18.61 5.70 1.71
CA LEU A 229 -17.77 5.46 2.87
C LEU A 229 -17.95 6.53 3.95
N ALA A 230 -18.05 7.81 3.56
CA ALA A 230 -18.30 8.91 4.48
C ALA A 230 -19.65 8.76 5.20
N ALA A 231 -20.70 8.31 4.51
CA ALA A 231 -22.02 8.04 5.11
C ALA A 231 -22.01 6.90 6.14
N HIS A 232 -20.92 6.10 6.21
CA HIS A 232 -20.75 4.97 7.12
C HIS A 232 -19.56 5.14 8.09
N ASP A 233 -19.22 6.40 8.42
CA ASP A 233 -18.19 6.79 9.40
C ASP A 233 -16.75 6.44 9.00
N TYR A 234 -16.48 6.19 7.71
CA TYR A 234 -15.13 6.09 7.21
C TYR A 234 -14.63 7.47 6.74
N GLY A 235 -13.64 8.01 7.43
CA GLY A 235 -12.95 9.21 6.98
C GLY A 235 -11.82 8.89 6.02
N TRP A 236 -11.76 9.58 4.87
CA TRP A 236 -10.52 9.51 4.07
C TRP A 236 -9.37 10.12 4.88
N TYR A 237 -8.18 9.57 4.75
CA TYR A 237 -7.00 10.12 5.41
C TYR A 237 -5.84 10.37 4.42
N GLU A 238 -5.85 9.71 3.28
CA GLU A 238 -5.05 9.98 2.09
C GLU A 238 -5.80 9.52 0.84
N VAL A 239 -5.23 9.70 -0.35
CA VAL A 239 -5.85 9.62 -1.68
C VAL A 239 -6.76 8.40 -1.86
N SER A 240 -6.28 7.21 -1.49
CA SER A 240 -6.92 5.93 -1.79
C SER A 240 -7.43 5.18 -0.57
N ASN A 241 -7.28 5.75 0.64
CA ASN A 241 -7.57 5.03 1.87
C ASN A 241 -8.54 5.76 2.80
N TRP A 242 -9.51 5.00 3.29
CA TRP A 242 -10.54 5.42 4.24
C TRP A 242 -10.49 4.53 5.48
N ALA A 243 -10.71 5.11 6.64
CA ALA A 243 -10.73 4.37 7.89
C ALA A 243 -11.76 4.92 8.86
N LYS A 244 -12.30 4.05 9.71
CA LYS A 244 -12.99 4.45 10.95
C LYS A 244 -11.96 5.06 11.90
N PRO A 245 -12.38 5.87 12.89
CA PRO A 245 -11.45 6.48 13.85
C PRO A 245 -10.51 5.47 14.49
N GLY A 246 -9.19 5.70 14.36
CA GLY A 246 -8.13 4.82 14.86
C GLY A 246 -7.74 3.67 13.92
N GLY A 247 -8.45 3.48 12.82
CA GLY A 247 -8.20 2.41 11.85
C GLY A 247 -7.17 2.73 10.76
N GLN A 248 -6.61 3.95 10.71
CA GLN A 248 -5.62 4.34 9.70
C GLN A 248 -4.39 3.41 9.73
N CYS A 249 -3.89 3.02 8.56
CA CYS A 249 -2.66 2.24 8.45
C CYS A 249 -1.45 3.13 8.73
N ARG A 250 -0.79 2.91 9.87
CA ARG A 250 0.35 3.72 10.30
C ARG A 250 1.56 3.54 9.40
N HIS A 251 1.76 2.34 8.86
CA HIS A 251 2.85 2.08 7.92
C HIS A 251 2.67 2.85 6.62
N ASN A 252 1.43 2.93 6.09
CA ASN A 252 1.13 3.73 4.90
C ASN A 252 1.41 5.23 5.14
N LEU A 253 1.09 5.73 6.34
CA LEU A 253 1.38 7.12 6.71
C LEU A 253 2.88 7.44 6.78
N ILE A 254 3.77 6.47 7.01
CA ILE A 254 5.23 6.67 6.94
C ILE A 254 5.63 7.18 5.56
N TYR A 255 5.11 6.58 4.50
CA TYR A 255 5.40 6.99 3.12
C TYR A 255 4.88 8.38 2.81
N TRP A 256 3.62 8.67 3.13
CA TRP A 256 2.99 9.96 2.88
C TRP A 256 3.61 11.11 3.68
N ARG A 257 4.19 10.80 4.85
CA ARG A 257 4.91 11.78 5.69
C ARG A 257 6.40 11.87 5.39
N ASN A 258 6.85 11.21 4.34
CA ASN A 258 8.26 11.13 3.92
C ASN A 258 9.20 10.72 5.08
N GLN A 259 8.74 9.77 5.93
CA GLN A 259 9.53 9.22 7.04
C GLN A 259 10.38 8.06 6.58
N GLN A 260 11.29 7.59 7.44
CA GLN A 260 12.26 6.57 7.08
C GLN A 260 11.70 5.15 7.20
N TRP A 261 12.11 4.28 6.27
CA TRP A 261 11.81 2.85 6.33
C TRP A 261 12.94 2.03 5.70
N TRP A 262 13.08 0.81 6.20
CA TRP A 262 13.89 -0.23 5.54
C TRP A 262 12.98 -1.16 4.75
N GLY A 263 13.28 -1.34 3.47
CA GLY A 263 12.64 -2.33 2.62
C GLY A 263 13.52 -3.55 2.46
N ALA A 264 13.09 -4.69 2.97
CA ALA A 264 13.76 -5.98 2.85
C ALA A 264 13.06 -6.87 1.81
N GLY A 265 13.84 -7.73 1.15
CA GLY A 265 13.34 -8.63 0.11
C GLY A 265 13.64 -8.17 -1.31
N PRO A 266 13.46 -9.05 -2.32
CA PRO A 266 13.77 -8.77 -3.72
C PRO A 266 12.94 -7.61 -4.28
N GLY A 267 13.61 -6.56 -4.77
CA GLY A 267 12.96 -5.37 -5.35
C GLY A 267 12.37 -4.40 -4.32
N ALA A 268 12.54 -4.62 -3.02
CA ALA A 268 12.09 -3.70 -2.00
C ALA A 268 12.87 -2.38 -2.05
N HIS A 269 12.16 -1.27 -1.83
CA HIS A 269 12.72 0.07 -1.74
C HIS A 269 12.87 0.50 -0.28
N SER A 270 13.91 1.29 0.00
CA SER A 270 14.21 1.86 1.32
C SER A 270 14.43 3.36 1.21
N PHE A 271 14.16 4.08 2.31
CA PHE A 271 14.52 5.48 2.47
C PHE A 271 15.15 5.67 3.86
N ILE A 272 16.46 5.93 3.91
CA ILE A 272 17.24 6.06 5.15
C ILE A 272 18.10 7.33 5.09
N GLY A 273 17.88 8.23 6.03
CA GLY A 273 18.54 9.53 6.00
C GLY A 273 18.09 10.35 4.78
N ALA A 274 19.05 10.72 3.93
CA ALA A 274 18.79 11.38 2.65
C ALA A 274 19.07 10.44 1.46
N GLU A 275 19.02 9.12 1.66
CA GLU A 275 19.33 8.13 0.63
C GLU A 275 18.14 7.21 0.38
N ARG A 276 17.71 7.14 -0.86
CA ARG A 276 16.76 6.14 -1.36
C ARG A 276 17.53 5.05 -2.10
N PHE A 277 17.18 3.79 -1.89
CA PHE A 277 17.80 2.67 -2.59
C PHE A 277 16.81 1.51 -2.73
N PHE A 278 17.11 0.60 -3.64
CA PHE A 278 16.28 -0.59 -3.82
C PHE A 278 17.13 -1.84 -4.07
N ASN A 279 16.55 -2.98 -3.74
CA ASN A 279 17.19 -4.28 -3.86
C ASN A 279 17.07 -4.85 -5.29
N VAL A 280 17.96 -5.78 -5.62
CA VAL A 280 17.87 -6.57 -6.86
C VAL A 280 16.52 -7.27 -6.93
N LYS A 281 15.92 -7.31 -8.13
CA LYS A 281 14.56 -7.82 -8.33
C LYS A 281 14.47 -9.35 -8.30
N ARG A 282 15.46 -10.07 -8.85
CA ARG A 282 15.43 -11.54 -8.98
C ARG A 282 15.74 -12.23 -7.65
N PRO A 283 14.86 -13.14 -7.15
CA PRO A 283 15.07 -13.85 -5.87
C PRO A 283 16.37 -14.65 -5.81
N GLU A 284 16.78 -15.28 -6.91
CA GLU A 284 18.02 -16.05 -6.96
C GLU A 284 19.25 -15.14 -6.77
N LYS A 285 19.25 -13.98 -7.43
CA LYS A 285 20.36 -13.00 -7.31
C LYS A 285 20.40 -12.39 -5.92
N TYR A 286 19.22 -12.12 -5.35
CA TYR A 286 19.05 -11.66 -3.97
C TYR A 286 19.69 -12.64 -2.96
N ALA A 287 19.31 -13.93 -3.03
CA ALA A 287 19.86 -14.96 -2.15
C ALA A 287 21.38 -15.15 -2.34
N GLN A 288 21.87 -15.07 -3.59
CA GLN A 288 23.31 -15.17 -3.89
C GLN A 288 24.14 -14.08 -3.23
N LEU A 289 23.68 -12.81 -3.25
CA LEU A 289 24.39 -11.70 -2.64
C LEU A 289 24.44 -11.86 -1.11
N LEU A 290 23.34 -12.24 -0.50
CA LEU A 290 23.23 -12.42 0.94
C LEU A 290 24.04 -13.64 1.44
N ALA A 291 24.16 -14.69 0.66
CA ALA A 291 25.07 -15.80 0.95
C ALA A 291 26.55 -15.35 1.03
N SER A 292 26.89 -14.24 0.36
CA SER A 292 28.21 -13.60 0.43
C SER A 292 28.29 -12.46 1.44
N ALA A 293 27.34 -12.37 2.36
CA ALA A 293 27.22 -11.29 3.36
C ALA A 293 27.23 -9.88 2.73
N THR A 294 26.64 -9.74 1.55
CA THR A 294 26.54 -8.47 0.83
C THR A 294 25.07 -8.04 0.76
N LEU A 295 24.77 -6.79 1.17
CA LEU A 295 23.41 -6.23 1.01
C LEU A 295 23.02 -6.23 -0.47
N PRO A 296 21.79 -6.63 -0.80
CA PRO A 296 21.37 -6.89 -2.18
C PRO A 296 20.97 -5.61 -2.92
N ILE A 297 21.57 -4.48 -2.59
CA ILE A 297 21.25 -3.17 -3.13
C ILE A 297 21.65 -3.10 -4.60
N GLN A 298 20.67 -2.78 -5.46
CA GLN A 298 20.85 -2.64 -6.91
C GLN A 298 21.34 -1.25 -7.29
N ASP A 299 20.73 -0.21 -6.71
CA ASP A 299 21.03 1.18 -7.02
C ASP A 299 20.65 2.09 -5.85
N ARG A 300 21.19 3.32 -5.85
CA ARG A 300 21.03 4.33 -4.80
C ARG A 300 20.83 5.71 -5.42
N GLU A 301 20.05 6.53 -4.76
CA GLU A 301 19.79 7.92 -5.08
C GLU A 301 19.96 8.77 -3.81
N ALA A 302 20.76 9.82 -3.89
CA ALA A 302 20.86 10.80 -2.84
C ALA A 302 19.82 11.90 -3.07
N ILE A 303 18.99 12.16 -2.07
CA ILE A 303 17.92 13.15 -2.14
C ILE A 303 18.47 14.49 -1.63
N THR A 304 18.40 15.51 -2.46
CA THR A 304 18.78 16.89 -2.09
C THR A 304 17.73 17.55 -1.20
N ASP A 305 18.08 18.62 -0.52
CA ASP A 305 17.13 19.39 0.31
C ASP A 305 15.95 19.94 -0.53
N GLU A 306 16.19 20.33 -1.79
CA GLU A 306 15.16 20.82 -2.71
C GLU A 306 14.19 19.70 -3.11
N GLU A 307 14.71 18.53 -3.45
CA GLU A 307 13.89 17.33 -3.75
C GLU A 307 13.10 16.89 -2.52
N ALA A 308 13.72 16.86 -1.33
CA ALA A 308 13.05 16.52 -0.09
C ALA A 308 11.91 17.49 0.23
N HIS A 309 12.09 18.80 -0.01
CA HIS A 309 11.04 19.80 0.13
C HIS A 309 9.89 19.55 -0.86
N THR A 310 10.21 19.38 -2.14
CA THR A 310 9.23 19.09 -3.19
C THR A 310 8.39 17.86 -2.84
N GLU A 311 9.03 16.77 -2.43
CA GLU A 311 8.35 15.53 -2.01
C GLU A 311 7.49 15.75 -0.76
N ALA A 312 7.98 16.47 0.24
CA ALA A 312 7.23 16.74 1.46
C ALA A 312 5.94 17.53 1.19
N VAL A 313 5.98 18.54 0.30
CA VAL A 313 4.80 19.29 -0.14
C VAL A 313 3.88 18.38 -0.97
N MET A 314 4.44 17.66 -1.94
CA MET A 314 3.69 16.79 -2.85
C MET A 314 2.95 15.66 -2.11
N LEU A 315 3.61 14.98 -1.20
CA LEU A 315 3.04 13.87 -0.43
C LEU A 315 2.11 14.38 0.68
N GLY A 316 2.56 15.39 1.43
CA GLY A 316 1.84 15.88 2.58
C GLY A 316 0.51 16.58 2.25
N LEU A 317 0.40 17.26 1.11
CA LEU A 317 -0.89 17.82 0.65
C LEU A 317 -1.90 16.76 0.24
N ARG A 318 -1.47 15.54 -0.08
CA ARG A 318 -2.39 14.42 -0.34
C ARG A 318 -2.94 13.76 0.93
N LEU A 319 -2.41 14.13 2.10
CA LEU A 319 -2.96 13.77 3.39
C LEU A 319 -4.10 14.70 3.79
N LYS A 320 -5.14 14.17 4.43
CA LYS A 320 -6.22 14.98 5.03
C LYS A 320 -5.71 16.01 6.03
N GLU A 321 -4.64 15.68 6.75
CA GLU A 321 -3.99 16.59 7.69
C GLU A 321 -3.24 17.74 7.01
N GLY A 322 -2.91 17.62 5.72
CA GLY A 322 -2.15 18.60 4.95
C GLY A 322 -0.74 18.82 5.48
N ILE A 323 -0.15 19.98 5.14
CA ILE A 323 1.22 20.38 5.51
C ILE A 323 1.22 21.61 6.41
N PRO A 324 2.28 21.86 7.21
CA PRO A 324 2.47 23.15 7.86
C PRO A 324 2.47 24.30 6.82
N ALA A 325 1.67 25.33 7.05
CA ALA A 325 1.57 26.45 6.09
C ALA A 325 2.94 27.16 5.89
N ALA A 326 3.82 27.06 6.87
CA ALA A 326 5.18 27.61 6.80
C ALA A 326 6.11 26.89 5.82
N TRP A 327 5.74 25.69 5.35
CA TRP A 327 6.54 24.98 4.34
C TRP A 327 6.41 25.60 2.96
N VAL A 328 5.30 26.31 2.69
CA VAL A 328 5.07 26.93 1.38
C VAL A 328 5.87 28.22 1.26
N GLY A 329 6.66 28.32 0.21
CA GLY A 329 7.50 29.46 -0.09
C GLY A 329 6.71 30.77 -0.28
N ALA A 330 7.36 31.91 -0.03
CA ALA A 330 6.72 33.23 -0.14
C ALA A 330 6.20 33.49 -1.56
N GLY A 331 6.84 32.94 -2.60
CA GLY A 331 6.43 33.09 -4.00
C GLY A 331 5.05 32.50 -4.28
N ALA A 332 4.70 31.41 -3.63
CA ALA A 332 3.43 30.70 -3.88
C ALA A 332 2.22 31.31 -3.16
N ARG A 333 2.35 32.36 -2.36
CA ARG A 333 1.23 32.94 -1.56
C ARG A 333 0.01 33.31 -2.41
N GLU A 334 0.22 33.99 -3.54
CA GLU A 334 -0.90 34.41 -4.41
C GLU A 334 -1.62 33.19 -5.01
N VAL A 335 -0.87 32.12 -5.30
CA VAL A 335 -1.41 30.86 -5.80
C VAL A 335 -2.26 30.18 -4.72
N VAL A 336 -1.74 30.08 -3.50
CA VAL A 336 -2.48 29.54 -2.34
C VAL A 336 -3.76 30.34 -2.10
N ASP A 337 -3.67 31.69 -2.04
CA ASP A 337 -4.83 32.57 -1.84
C ASP A 337 -5.90 32.38 -2.95
N ARG A 338 -5.47 32.12 -4.18
CA ARG A 338 -6.38 31.83 -5.30
C ARG A 338 -7.15 30.54 -5.07
N HIS A 339 -6.46 29.47 -4.69
CA HIS A 339 -7.09 28.16 -4.41
C HIS A 339 -7.96 28.18 -3.15
N VAL A 340 -7.58 28.97 -2.11
CA VAL A 340 -8.42 29.18 -0.92
C VAL A 340 -9.73 29.91 -1.31
N ARG A 341 -9.64 31.00 -2.10
CA ARG A 341 -10.85 31.69 -2.59
C ARG A 341 -11.74 30.82 -3.48
N ALA A 342 -11.14 29.85 -4.19
CA ALA A 342 -11.87 28.88 -5.00
C ALA A 342 -12.50 27.75 -4.16
N GLY A 343 -12.26 27.70 -2.83
CA GLY A 343 -12.75 26.64 -1.95
C GLY A 343 -12.06 25.29 -2.11
N LEU A 344 -10.86 25.27 -2.71
CA LEU A 344 -10.08 24.06 -2.95
C LEU A 344 -9.04 23.79 -1.87
N LEU A 345 -8.62 24.83 -1.15
CA LEU A 345 -7.70 24.78 -0.01
C LEU A 345 -8.30 25.45 1.21
N GLU A 346 -7.92 24.96 2.38
CA GLU A 346 -8.10 25.59 3.68
C GLU A 346 -6.74 25.94 4.24
N GLN A 347 -6.59 27.17 4.74
CA GLN A 347 -5.35 27.66 5.33
C GLN A 347 -5.58 28.17 6.76
N SER A 348 -4.78 27.61 7.67
CA SER A 348 -4.64 28.05 9.06
C SER A 348 -3.15 28.01 9.44
N ASP A 349 -2.77 27.35 10.51
CA ASP A 349 -1.40 26.88 10.81
C ASP A 349 -0.95 25.78 9.84
N ARG A 350 -1.92 25.11 9.21
CA ARG A 350 -1.71 24.10 8.16
C ARG A 350 -2.44 24.50 6.88
N LEU A 351 -1.90 24.04 5.77
CA LEU A 351 -2.53 24.10 4.44
C LEU A 351 -3.09 22.70 4.12
N ARG A 352 -4.38 22.62 3.84
CA ARG A 352 -5.12 21.38 3.59
C ARG A 352 -5.94 21.46 2.33
N LEU A 353 -6.06 20.35 1.62
CA LEU A 353 -7.06 20.23 0.57
C LEU A 353 -8.46 20.07 1.20
N THR A 354 -9.44 20.75 0.61
CA THR A 354 -10.87 20.49 0.90
C THR A 354 -11.32 19.19 0.23
N ASP A 355 -12.54 18.74 0.50
CA ASP A 355 -13.12 17.59 -0.21
C ASP A 355 -13.20 17.82 -1.73
N SER A 356 -13.48 19.04 -2.18
CA SER A 356 -13.43 19.41 -3.60
C SER A 356 -12.00 19.55 -4.13
N GLY A 357 -11.08 20.04 -3.29
CA GLY A 357 -9.68 20.25 -3.67
C GLY A 357 -8.92 18.96 -3.87
N ARG A 358 -9.22 17.89 -3.11
CA ARG A 358 -8.50 16.60 -3.25
C ARG A 358 -8.64 15.96 -4.62
N LEU A 359 -9.76 16.19 -5.33
CA LEU A 359 -9.96 15.72 -6.70
C LEU A 359 -9.06 16.45 -7.71
N LEU A 360 -8.55 17.63 -7.35
CA LEU A 360 -7.67 18.48 -8.16
C LEU A 360 -6.26 18.59 -7.55
N ALA A 361 -5.90 17.66 -6.66
CA ALA A 361 -4.67 17.71 -5.88
C ALA A 361 -3.42 17.93 -6.75
N ASP A 362 -3.28 17.18 -7.84
CA ASP A 362 -2.10 17.24 -8.70
C ASP A 362 -1.91 18.62 -9.33
N GLY A 363 -2.99 19.24 -9.82
CA GLY A 363 -2.96 20.59 -10.36
C GLY A 363 -2.63 21.64 -9.30
N ILE A 364 -3.25 21.55 -8.12
CA ILE A 364 -3.02 22.49 -7.02
C ILE A 364 -1.57 22.42 -6.53
N ILE A 365 -1.04 21.20 -6.33
CA ILE A 365 0.33 20.94 -5.90
C ILE A 365 1.32 21.49 -6.93
N THR A 366 1.08 21.21 -8.22
CA THR A 366 1.92 21.71 -9.32
C THR A 366 1.94 23.22 -9.36
N ASP A 367 0.78 23.88 -9.22
CA ASP A 367 0.69 25.34 -9.19
C ASP A 367 1.49 25.94 -8.02
N ILE A 368 1.44 25.33 -6.84
CA ILE A 368 2.19 25.79 -5.65
C ILE A 368 3.68 25.64 -5.88
N LEU A 369 4.17 24.45 -6.23
CA LEU A 369 5.59 24.17 -6.41
C LEU A 369 6.21 24.98 -7.57
N ALA A 370 5.45 25.24 -8.63
CA ALA A 370 5.93 26.05 -9.75
C ALA A 370 6.03 27.54 -9.41
N ALA A 371 5.43 28.00 -8.33
CA ALA A 371 5.42 29.41 -7.91
C ALA A 371 6.43 29.69 -6.76
N GLU A 372 7.10 28.69 -6.22
CA GLU A 372 8.15 28.83 -5.20
C GLU A 372 9.47 29.29 -5.81
#